data_cbcff80e07036e8d5ebbd0d9362ad45a
#
_entry.id   cbcff80e07036e8d5ebbd0d9362ad45a
#
_cell.length_a   1.000
_cell.length_b   1.000
_cell.length_c   1.000
_cell.angle_alpha   90.00
_cell.angle_beta   90.00
_cell.angle_gamma   90.00
#
_symmetry.space_group_name_H-M   'P 1'
#
loop_
_entity.id
_entity.type
_entity.pdbx_description
1 polymer ?
#
loop_
_entity_poly.entity_id
_entity_poly.type
_entity_poly.pdbx_seq_one_letter_code
_entity_poly.pdbx_strand_id
1 'polypeptide(L)'
;MKNIFKFGAIAFFSSAITLQAAEFESNVAMSSDYIWRGQTQSAEEPAISGGFDIAGDNGLYFGTWASNVEFGDGAALELDWYAGYAAELESGLSYDIGYLAYTYPGEESLDFEEIYLGLGYSYFGVTFSSGQDDSPDNTEFSVALGDTGVGVTYGDYDRNGEYTIVSYDVPVAIAGLNVSLSWNDFDSEDGLSDDDTFVITFSM
;
A
#
# COMPACT_ATOMS: atom_id res chain seq x y z
N MET A 1 13.96 20.63 -0.10
CA MET A 1 13.96 19.16 -0.02
C MET A 1 12.61 18.80 0.56
N LYS A 2 11.67 18.37 -0.27
CA LYS A 2 10.34 17.94 0.20
C LYS A 2 10.44 16.44 0.45
N ASN A 3 10.30 16.03 1.71
CA ASN A 3 10.24 14.63 2.08
C ASN A 3 8.91 14.06 1.62
N ILE A 4 8.98 13.09 0.75
CA ILE A 4 7.83 12.36 0.23
C ILE A 4 7.59 11.21 1.19
N PHE A 5 6.40 11.16 1.78
CA PHE A 5 6.01 10.11 2.71
C PHE A 5 5.82 8.79 1.96
N LYS A 6 6.56 7.76 2.38
CA LYS A 6 6.35 6.38 1.95
C LYS A 6 5.62 5.66 3.07
N PHE A 7 4.32 5.45 2.93
CA PHE A 7 3.58 4.55 3.81
C PHE A 7 3.61 3.13 3.24
N GLY A 8 3.91 2.16 4.07
CA GLY A 8 3.90 0.75 3.70
C GLY A 8 2.49 0.24 3.39
N ALA A 9 2.41 -0.66 2.42
CA ALA A 9 1.25 -1.29 1.79
C ALA A 9 0.51 -0.37 0.79
N ILE A 10 0.91 -0.42 -0.44
CA ILE A 10 0.62 0.42 -1.60
C ILE A 10 1.34 1.78 -1.43
N ALA A 11 2.57 1.85 -1.90
CA ALA A 11 3.29 3.12 -2.00
C ALA A 11 2.56 4.01 -3.02
N PHE A 12 1.64 4.86 -2.56
CA PHE A 12 1.16 5.94 -3.38
C PHE A 12 2.34 6.85 -3.69
N PHE A 13 2.76 6.84 -4.95
CA PHE A 13 3.79 7.73 -5.45
C PHE A 13 3.30 9.17 -5.35
N SER A 14 3.68 9.90 -4.30
CA SER A 14 3.72 11.35 -4.39
C SER A 14 5.11 11.79 -4.81
N SER A 15 5.49 11.50 -6.05
CA SER A 15 6.65 12.13 -6.67
C SER A 15 6.28 13.55 -7.07
N ALA A 16 7.05 14.53 -6.60
CA ALA A 16 7.01 15.87 -7.16
C ALA A 16 7.38 15.76 -8.65
N ILE A 17 6.38 15.87 -9.53
CA ILE A 17 6.53 15.79 -10.97
C ILE A 17 7.40 16.98 -11.40
N THR A 18 8.66 16.73 -11.68
CA THR A 18 9.49 17.62 -12.49
C THR A 18 9.40 17.13 -13.92
N LEU A 19 8.92 17.98 -14.80
CA LEU A 19 8.75 17.72 -16.24
C LEU A 19 10.03 17.17 -16.87
N GLN A 20 10.12 15.86 -17.01
CA GLN A 20 11.08 15.18 -17.90
C GLN A 20 10.58 13.75 -18.20
N ALA A 21 10.97 13.18 -19.35
CA ALA A 21 10.58 11.89 -19.93
C ALA A 21 10.11 10.81 -18.93
N ALA A 22 9.17 9.94 -19.33
CA ALA A 22 8.61 8.86 -18.50
C ALA A 22 9.65 8.27 -17.54
N GLU A 23 9.40 8.34 -16.25
CA GLU A 23 10.25 7.78 -15.21
C GLU A 23 9.92 6.30 -15.04
N PHE A 24 10.94 5.46 -15.05
CA PHE A 24 10.82 4.04 -14.77
C PHE A 24 11.47 3.76 -13.43
N GLU A 25 10.70 3.20 -12.50
CA GLU A 25 11.18 2.80 -11.19
C GLU A 25 10.99 1.30 -10.97
N SER A 26 11.80 0.73 -10.10
CA SER A 26 11.65 -0.63 -9.60
C SER A 26 11.97 -0.68 -8.12
N ASN A 27 11.31 -1.57 -7.42
CA ASN A 27 11.52 -1.77 -5.99
C ASN A 27 11.59 -3.25 -5.65
N VAL A 28 12.22 -3.56 -4.53
CA VAL A 28 12.19 -4.86 -3.89
C VAL A 28 12.19 -4.69 -2.38
N ALA A 29 11.44 -5.53 -1.69
CA ALA A 29 11.40 -5.58 -0.24
C ALA A 29 11.41 -7.01 0.29
N MET A 30 11.84 -7.16 1.54
CA MET A 30 11.68 -8.36 2.33
C MET A 30 11.10 -7.95 3.68
N SER A 31 9.96 -8.50 4.03
CA SER A 31 9.27 -8.29 5.30
C SER A 31 9.18 -9.57 6.12
N SER A 32 9.05 -9.43 7.44
CA SER A 32 8.80 -10.56 8.33
C SER A 32 7.41 -11.17 8.13
N ASP A 33 6.46 -10.39 7.60
CA ASP A 33 5.13 -10.77 7.21
C ASP A 33 4.61 -9.80 6.14
N TYR A 34 3.71 -10.24 5.27
CA TYR A 34 2.97 -9.39 4.35
C TYR A 34 1.60 -9.06 4.95
N ILE A 35 1.41 -7.81 5.32
CA ILE A 35 0.13 -7.31 5.85
C ILE A 35 -0.59 -6.47 4.80
N TRP A 36 -1.86 -6.79 4.55
CA TRP A 36 -2.76 -5.99 3.73
C TRP A 36 -4.03 -5.65 4.52
N ARG A 37 -4.33 -4.37 4.69
CA ARG A 37 -5.47 -3.88 5.49
C ARG A 37 -5.54 -4.51 6.89
N GLY A 38 -4.40 -4.55 7.58
CA GLY A 38 -4.27 -5.12 8.92
C GLY A 38 -4.16 -6.64 8.98
N GLN A 39 -4.41 -7.37 7.90
CA GLN A 39 -4.47 -8.83 7.87
C GLN A 39 -3.22 -9.45 7.23
N THR A 40 -2.70 -10.53 7.81
CA THR A 40 -1.59 -11.29 7.22
C THR A 40 -2.00 -11.92 5.88
N GLN A 41 -1.14 -11.79 4.88
CA GLN A 41 -1.30 -12.40 3.57
C GLN A 41 -0.31 -13.55 3.34
N SER A 42 0.70 -13.69 4.22
CA SER A 42 1.73 -14.72 4.15
C SER A 42 1.72 -15.67 5.35
N ALA A 43 0.61 -15.75 6.09
CA ALA A 43 0.43 -16.59 7.28
C ALA A 43 1.52 -16.36 8.35
N GLU A 44 1.89 -15.10 8.61
CA GLU A 44 2.95 -14.67 9.53
C GLU A 44 4.36 -15.18 9.13
N GLU A 45 4.55 -15.60 7.89
CA GLU A 45 5.82 -16.04 7.35
C GLU A 45 6.47 -14.93 6.51
N PRO A 46 7.81 -14.95 6.32
CA PRO A 46 8.50 -13.91 5.56
C PRO A 46 8.00 -13.79 4.12
N ALA A 47 7.83 -12.55 3.68
CA ALA A 47 7.45 -12.23 2.32
C ALA A 47 8.57 -11.49 1.56
N ILE A 48 8.68 -11.78 0.27
CA ILE A 48 9.51 -11.04 -0.68
C ILE A 48 8.57 -10.41 -1.70
N SER A 49 8.65 -9.10 -1.81
CA SER A 49 7.80 -8.35 -2.73
C SER A 49 8.62 -7.41 -3.61
N GLY A 50 8.02 -6.97 -4.70
CA GLY A 50 8.65 -5.99 -5.57
C GLY A 50 7.80 -5.66 -6.78
N GLY A 51 8.16 -4.59 -7.47
CA GLY A 51 7.37 -4.09 -8.58
C GLY A 51 8.13 -3.22 -9.55
N PHE A 52 7.41 -2.82 -10.59
CA PHE A 52 7.87 -1.91 -11.63
C PHE A 52 6.81 -0.86 -11.89
N ASP A 53 7.25 0.38 -12.02
CA ASP A 53 6.40 1.54 -12.24
C ASP A 53 6.88 2.38 -13.41
N ILE A 54 5.94 2.91 -14.16
CA ILE A 54 6.18 3.88 -15.22
C ILE A 54 5.26 5.07 -14.96
N ALA A 55 5.82 6.25 -14.78
CA ALA A 55 5.06 7.49 -14.62
C ALA A 55 5.39 8.46 -15.75
N GLY A 56 4.36 9.06 -16.34
CA GLY A 56 4.48 10.09 -17.36
C GLY A 56 4.41 11.50 -16.76
N ASP A 57 5.02 12.46 -17.46
CA ASP A 57 5.00 13.89 -17.07
C ASP A 57 3.60 14.50 -16.95
N ASN A 58 2.62 13.86 -17.54
CA ASN A 58 1.22 14.28 -17.53
C ASN A 58 0.42 13.75 -16.34
N GLY A 59 1.07 13.05 -15.40
CA GLY A 59 0.44 12.46 -14.22
C GLY A 59 -0.14 11.07 -14.43
N LEU A 60 -0.15 10.52 -15.64
CA LEU A 60 -0.54 9.14 -15.89
C LEU A 60 0.56 8.19 -15.42
N TYR A 61 0.16 7.10 -14.79
CA TYR A 61 1.08 6.03 -14.39
C TYR A 61 0.47 4.64 -14.65
N PHE A 62 1.36 3.68 -14.74
CA PHE A 62 1.05 2.25 -14.82
C PHE A 62 2.12 1.49 -14.05
N GLY A 63 1.72 0.45 -13.33
CA GLY A 63 2.66 -0.37 -12.58
C GLY A 63 2.17 -1.80 -12.37
N THR A 64 3.07 -2.59 -11.83
CA THR A 64 2.81 -3.95 -11.37
C THR A 64 3.60 -4.20 -10.10
N TRP A 65 3.01 -4.97 -9.19
CA TRP A 65 3.63 -5.39 -7.96
C TRP A 65 3.33 -6.87 -7.72
N ALA A 66 4.19 -7.57 -6.98
CA ALA A 66 3.98 -8.96 -6.64
C ALA A 66 4.57 -9.29 -5.27
N SER A 67 3.97 -10.26 -4.59
CA SER A 67 4.47 -10.87 -3.34
C SER A 67 4.09 -12.34 -3.28
N ASN A 68 4.87 -13.12 -2.54
CA ASN A 68 4.37 -14.43 -2.12
C ASN A 68 3.25 -14.26 -1.09
N VAL A 69 2.26 -15.15 -1.18
CA VAL A 69 1.12 -15.25 -0.25
C VAL A 69 0.91 -16.68 0.22
N GLU A 70 0.17 -16.87 1.32
CA GLU A 70 -0.21 -18.19 1.85
C GLU A 70 -1.56 -18.08 2.54
N PHE A 71 -2.63 -18.54 1.88
CA PHE A 71 -3.99 -18.54 2.41
C PHE A 71 -4.51 -19.94 2.81
N GLY A 72 -3.68 -20.97 2.60
CA GLY A 72 -4.05 -22.37 2.87
C GLY A 72 -4.91 -23.00 1.77
N ASP A 73 -5.15 -22.31 0.67
CA ASP A 73 -5.97 -22.76 -0.47
C ASP A 73 -5.18 -23.09 -1.74
N GLY A 74 -3.88 -22.82 -1.74
CA GLY A 74 -2.97 -23.09 -2.84
C GLY A 74 -2.45 -21.87 -3.59
N ALA A 75 -2.99 -20.68 -3.33
CA ALA A 75 -2.40 -19.43 -3.80
C ALA A 75 -1.00 -19.24 -3.19
N ALA A 76 -0.01 -18.99 -4.03
CA ALA A 76 1.39 -18.81 -3.62
C ALA A 76 1.98 -17.47 -4.08
N LEU A 77 1.27 -16.76 -4.94
CA LEU A 77 1.69 -15.49 -5.53
C LEU A 77 0.50 -14.57 -5.69
N GLU A 78 0.64 -13.33 -5.24
CA GLU A 78 -0.19 -12.19 -5.63
C GLU A 78 0.55 -11.39 -6.69
N LEU A 79 -0.14 -11.00 -7.74
CA LEU A 79 0.37 -10.17 -8.81
C LEU A 79 -0.65 -9.09 -9.15
N ASP A 80 -0.27 -7.85 -8.89
CA ASP A 80 -1.12 -6.69 -9.08
C ASP A 80 -0.76 -5.91 -10.34
N TRP A 81 -1.80 -5.36 -10.95
CA TRP A 81 -1.71 -4.45 -12.08
C TRP A 81 -2.49 -3.19 -11.76
N TYR A 82 -1.87 -2.04 -11.90
CA TYR A 82 -2.54 -0.79 -11.61
C TYR A 82 -2.21 0.29 -12.64
N ALA A 83 -3.18 1.18 -12.81
CA ALA A 83 -3.01 2.36 -13.64
C ALA A 83 -3.84 3.51 -13.07
N GLY A 84 -3.35 4.72 -13.22
CA GLY A 84 -4.07 5.87 -12.68
C GLY A 84 -3.54 7.21 -13.17
N TYR A 85 -4.08 8.23 -12.52
CA TYR A 85 -3.70 9.61 -12.74
C TYR A 85 -3.56 10.32 -11.39
N ALA A 86 -2.37 10.83 -11.13
CA ALA A 86 -2.04 11.59 -9.92
C ALA A 86 -1.62 13.02 -10.27
N ALA A 87 -2.06 13.99 -9.47
CA ALA A 87 -1.63 15.37 -9.60
C ALA A 87 -1.71 16.13 -8.25
N GLU A 88 -0.98 17.24 -8.18
CA GLU A 88 -1.04 18.18 -7.05
C GLU A 88 -1.51 19.56 -7.55
N LEU A 89 -2.48 20.14 -6.87
CA LEU A 89 -2.97 21.48 -7.13
C LEU A 89 -2.03 22.54 -6.51
N GLU A 90 -2.08 23.77 -7.00
CA GLU A 90 -1.31 24.90 -6.44
C GLU A 90 -1.59 25.14 -4.94
N SER A 91 -2.74 24.70 -4.45
CA SER A 91 -3.11 24.77 -3.03
C SER A 91 -2.34 23.79 -2.14
N GLY A 92 -1.59 22.83 -2.71
CA GLY A 92 -0.95 21.73 -2.02
C GLY A 92 -1.86 20.53 -1.76
N LEU A 93 -3.09 20.52 -2.31
CA LEU A 93 -3.97 19.35 -2.33
C LEU A 93 -3.50 18.42 -3.44
N SER A 94 -3.12 17.18 -3.10
CA SER A 94 -2.88 16.10 -4.05
C SER A 94 -4.12 15.23 -4.22
N TYR A 95 -4.26 14.64 -5.40
CA TYR A 95 -5.27 13.62 -5.67
C TYR A 95 -4.71 12.55 -6.59
N ASP A 96 -5.24 11.36 -6.43
CA ASP A 96 -4.89 10.18 -7.21
C ASP A 96 -6.17 9.38 -7.48
N ILE A 97 -6.46 9.12 -8.74
CA ILE A 97 -7.56 8.26 -9.15
C ILE A 97 -6.99 7.13 -9.99
N GLY A 98 -7.33 5.89 -9.64
CA GLY A 98 -6.78 4.73 -10.33
C GLY A 98 -7.65 3.50 -10.24
N TYR A 99 -7.18 2.49 -10.94
CA TYR A 99 -7.72 1.16 -10.99
C TYR A 99 -6.62 0.18 -10.61
N LEU A 100 -6.99 -0.82 -9.83
CA LEU A 100 -6.09 -1.85 -9.32
C LEU A 100 -6.77 -3.22 -9.48
N ALA A 101 -6.08 -4.15 -10.13
CA ALA A 101 -6.47 -5.53 -10.24
C ALA A 101 -5.52 -6.39 -9.41
N TYR A 102 -6.05 -7.09 -8.43
CA TYR A 102 -5.36 -8.11 -7.65
C TYR A 102 -5.57 -9.45 -8.33
N THR A 103 -4.49 -10.14 -8.67
CA THR A 103 -4.58 -11.43 -9.36
C THR A 103 -3.73 -12.49 -8.65
N TYR A 104 -4.27 -13.71 -8.57
CA TYR A 104 -3.66 -14.85 -7.89
C TYR A 104 -3.45 -16.01 -8.90
N PRO A 105 -2.31 -16.04 -9.61
CA PRO A 105 -2.05 -17.02 -10.64
C PRO A 105 -2.19 -18.47 -10.16
N GLY A 106 -3.14 -19.20 -10.74
CA GLY A 106 -3.50 -20.57 -10.37
C GLY A 106 -4.68 -20.69 -9.41
N GLU A 107 -5.16 -19.56 -8.84
CA GLU A 107 -6.35 -19.50 -7.98
C GLU A 107 -7.21 -18.27 -8.35
N GLU A 108 -7.60 -18.22 -9.63
CA GLU A 108 -8.31 -17.07 -10.23
C GLU A 108 -9.66 -16.75 -9.55
N SER A 109 -10.15 -17.63 -8.68
CA SER A 109 -11.35 -17.36 -7.87
C SER A 109 -11.13 -16.32 -6.76
N LEU A 110 -9.88 -15.98 -6.47
CA LEU A 110 -9.48 -14.96 -5.52
C LEU A 110 -9.27 -13.60 -6.19
N ASP A 111 -9.24 -13.54 -7.52
CA ASP A 111 -9.01 -12.29 -8.26
C ASP A 111 -10.13 -11.29 -7.95
N PHE A 112 -9.74 -10.03 -7.75
CA PHE A 112 -10.69 -8.93 -7.58
C PHE A 112 -10.08 -7.60 -8.06
N GLU A 113 -10.93 -6.59 -8.15
CA GLU A 113 -10.56 -5.30 -8.71
C GLU A 113 -11.11 -4.16 -7.86
N GLU A 114 -10.41 -3.02 -7.87
CA GLU A 114 -10.83 -1.81 -7.18
C GLU A 114 -10.64 -0.57 -8.06
N ILE A 115 -11.56 0.38 -7.92
CA ILE A 115 -11.36 1.77 -8.34
C ILE A 115 -11.14 2.60 -7.08
N TYR A 116 -10.10 3.41 -7.07
CA TYR A 116 -9.79 4.21 -5.88
C TYR A 116 -9.66 5.69 -6.17
N LEU A 117 -9.89 6.49 -5.12
CA LEU A 117 -9.63 7.92 -5.06
C LEU A 117 -8.85 8.22 -3.77
N GLY A 118 -7.59 8.61 -3.94
CA GLY A 118 -6.74 9.15 -2.88
C GLY A 118 -6.76 10.68 -2.86
N LEU A 119 -6.80 11.27 -1.68
CA LEU A 119 -6.66 12.71 -1.45
C LEU A 119 -5.62 12.94 -0.37
N GLY A 120 -4.72 13.90 -0.58
CA GLY A 120 -3.67 14.24 0.38
C GLY A 120 -3.53 15.75 0.58
N TYR A 121 -3.33 16.17 1.83
CA TYR A 121 -3.03 17.56 2.14
C TYR A 121 -2.13 17.65 3.37
N SER A 122 -0.94 18.24 3.19
CA SER A 122 0.07 18.34 4.26
C SER A 122 0.45 16.96 4.81
N TYR A 123 0.07 16.64 6.04
CA TYR A 123 0.36 15.38 6.72
C TYR A 123 -0.85 14.41 6.74
N PHE A 124 -1.95 14.77 6.10
CA PHE A 124 -3.19 14.00 6.13
C PHE A 124 -3.47 13.37 4.78
N GLY A 125 -3.97 12.14 4.78
CA GLY A 125 -4.46 11.44 3.61
C GLY A 125 -5.81 10.78 3.89
N VAL A 126 -6.58 10.59 2.83
CA VAL A 126 -7.76 9.73 2.81
C VAL A 126 -7.81 9.01 1.48
N THR A 127 -8.13 7.71 1.52
CA THR A 127 -8.32 6.89 0.32
C THR A 127 -9.67 6.20 0.41
N PHE A 128 -10.41 6.26 -0.67
CA PHE A 128 -11.65 5.51 -0.89
C PHE A 128 -11.39 4.50 -1.99
N SER A 129 -11.52 3.21 -1.69
CA SER A 129 -11.43 2.13 -2.65
C SER A 129 -12.81 1.50 -2.80
N SER A 130 -13.31 1.42 -4.01
CA SER A 130 -14.57 0.77 -4.32
C SER A 130 -14.29 -0.56 -4.99
N GLY A 131 -14.61 -1.65 -4.29
CA GLY A 131 -14.52 -3.00 -4.81
C GLY A 131 -15.49 -3.19 -5.99
N GLN A 132 -15.04 -3.93 -6.99
CA GLN A 132 -15.87 -4.27 -8.15
C GLN A 132 -16.44 -5.69 -7.97
N ASP A 133 -17.53 -5.99 -8.66
CA ASP A 133 -18.15 -7.35 -8.69
C ASP A 133 -18.42 -7.96 -7.30
N ASP A 134 -19.03 -7.16 -6.39
CA ASP A 134 -19.36 -7.53 -5.01
C ASP A 134 -18.16 -7.60 -4.03
N SER A 135 -16.97 -7.18 -4.44
CA SER A 135 -15.84 -7.01 -3.52
C SER A 135 -16.09 -5.88 -2.52
N PRO A 136 -15.60 -5.99 -1.29
CA PRO A 136 -15.83 -4.95 -0.26
C PRO A 136 -15.19 -3.62 -0.61
N ASP A 137 -15.84 -2.51 -0.21
CA ASP A 137 -15.25 -1.19 -0.23
C ASP A 137 -14.28 -0.99 0.95
N ASN A 138 -13.32 -0.07 0.81
CA ASN A 138 -12.43 0.31 1.91
C ASN A 138 -12.29 1.83 2.00
N THR A 139 -12.32 2.35 3.21
CA THR A 139 -12.01 3.75 3.48
C THR A 139 -10.84 3.83 4.44
N GLU A 140 -9.78 4.52 4.03
CA GLU A 140 -8.56 4.64 4.80
C GLU A 140 -8.25 6.10 5.12
N PHE A 141 -7.89 6.40 6.37
CA PHE A 141 -7.39 7.69 6.83
C PHE A 141 -5.95 7.54 7.30
N SER A 142 -5.08 8.42 6.86
CA SER A 142 -3.66 8.40 7.24
C SER A 142 -3.19 9.74 7.77
N VAL A 143 -2.24 9.69 8.71
CA VAL A 143 -1.56 10.88 9.22
C VAL A 143 -0.08 10.58 9.45
N ALA A 144 0.77 11.47 8.95
CA ALA A 144 2.18 11.47 9.31
C ALA A 144 2.41 12.43 10.49
N LEU A 145 3.22 12.02 11.46
CA LEU A 145 3.53 12.85 12.63
C LEU A 145 4.71 13.78 12.34
N GLY A 146 4.51 14.74 11.45
CA GLY A 146 5.55 15.66 11.00
C GLY A 146 6.72 14.92 10.33
N ASP A 147 7.95 15.34 10.60
CA ASP A 147 9.17 14.75 10.02
C ASP A 147 9.78 13.67 10.93
N THR A 148 8.98 13.01 11.79
CA THR A 148 9.47 12.01 12.75
C THR A 148 9.72 10.64 12.15
N GLY A 149 9.20 10.37 10.95
CA GLY A 149 9.14 9.04 10.34
C GLY A 149 7.99 8.18 10.87
N VAL A 150 7.18 8.68 11.81
CA VAL A 150 6.02 7.96 12.36
C VAL A 150 4.78 8.27 11.53
N GLY A 151 4.05 7.23 11.15
CA GLY A 151 2.75 7.29 10.50
C GLY A 151 1.70 6.50 11.27
N VAL A 152 0.45 6.92 11.14
CA VAL A 152 -0.71 6.18 11.63
C VAL A 152 -1.74 6.11 10.53
N THR A 153 -2.25 4.91 10.28
CA THR A 153 -3.32 4.65 9.34
C THR A 153 -4.45 3.95 10.10
N TYR A 154 -5.67 4.37 9.82
CA TYR A 154 -6.89 3.70 10.24
C TYR A 154 -7.74 3.43 9.01
N GLY A 155 -8.27 2.23 8.90
CA GLY A 155 -9.14 1.83 7.79
C GLY A 155 -10.38 1.11 8.27
N ASP A 156 -11.44 1.26 7.48
CA ASP A 156 -12.71 0.55 7.58
C ASP A 156 -12.90 -0.23 6.28
N TYR A 157 -12.79 -1.55 6.39
CA TYR A 157 -12.93 -2.49 5.29
C TYR A 157 -14.28 -3.17 5.37
N ASP A 158 -15.25 -2.65 4.60
CA ASP A 158 -16.66 -3.03 4.62
C ASP A 158 -16.87 -4.55 4.70
N ARG A 159 -17.72 -4.99 5.60
CA ARG A 159 -18.04 -6.42 5.84
C ARG A 159 -16.87 -7.27 6.38
N ASN A 160 -15.68 -6.71 6.58
CA ASN A 160 -14.52 -7.44 7.07
C ASN A 160 -14.11 -6.95 8.46
N GLY A 161 -13.93 -5.66 8.66
CA GLY A 161 -13.52 -5.10 9.93
C GLY A 161 -12.77 -3.78 9.81
N GLU A 162 -12.23 -3.34 10.92
CA GLU A 162 -11.43 -2.12 11.01
C GLU A 162 -9.96 -2.48 11.26
N TYR A 163 -9.04 -1.61 10.82
CA TYR A 163 -7.62 -1.82 11.08
C TYR A 163 -6.91 -0.54 11.47
N THR A 164 -5.86 -0.71 12.28
CA THR A 164 -4.95 0.36 12.66
C THR A 164 -3.52 -0.06 12.37
N ILE A 165 -2.78 0.79 11.67
CA ILE A 165 -1.35 0.58 11.39
C ILE A 165 -0.57 1.73 11.98
N VAL A 166 0.40 1.44 12.84
CA VAL A 166 1.38 2.41 13.33
C VAL A 166 2.73 2.05 12.72
N SER A 167 3.27 2.92 11.89
CA SER A 167 4.53 2.70 11.19
C SER A 167 5.64 3.64 11.66
N TYR A 168 6.88 3.19 11.52
CA TYR A 168 8.08 3.99 11.76
C TYR A 168 9.15 3.71 10.73
N ASP A 169 9.50 4.72 9.95
CA ASP A 169 10.63 4.67 9.02
C ASP A 169 11.92 5.04 9.75
N VAL A 170 12.85 4.11 9.82
CA VAL A 170 14.15 4.34 10.45
C VAL A 170 14.92 5.39 9.63
N PRO A 171 15.36 6.52 10.24
CA PRO A 171 15.86 7.68 9.49
C PRO A 171 17.24 7.47 8.83
N VAL A 172 17.84 6.30 9.01
CA VAL A 172 19.15 5.92 8.43
C VAL A 172 19.05 4.54 7.80
N ALA A 173 19.56 4.43 6.58
CA ALA A 173 19.67 3.14 5.90
C ALA A 173 20.67 2.22 6.65
N ILE A 174 20.30 0.96 6.81
CA ILE A 174 21.15 -0.08 7.40
C ILE A 174 21.72 -0.93 6.27
N ALA A 175 23.04 -0.92 6.11
CA ALA A 175 23.74 -1.62 5.02
C ALA A 175 23.25 -1.21 3.60
N GLY A 176 22.75 0.01 3.44
CA GLY A 176 22.20 0.50 2.17
C GLY A 176 20.72 0.19 1.94
N LEU A 177 20.06 -0.51 2.88
CA LEU A 177 18.63 -0.81 2.84
C LEU A 177 17.86 0.19 3.72
N ASN A 178 16.70 0.62 3.24
CA ASN A 178 15.72 1.28 4.10
C ASN A 178 15.12 0.25 5.06
N VAL A 179 14.79 0.68 6.26
CA VAL A 179 14.16 -0.18 7.28
C VAL A 179 12.90 0.51 7.76
N SER A 180 11.80 -0.19 7.76
CA SER A 180 10.56 0.24 8.39
C SER A 180 10.08 -0.80 9.40
N LEU A 181 9.38 -0.31 10.41
CA LEU A 181 8.74 -1.10 11.44
C LEU A 181 7.26 -0.76 11.44
N SER A 182 6.38 -1.73 11.60
CA SER A 182 4.97 -1.46 11.81
C SER A 182 4.36 -2.36 12.87
N TRP A 183 3.41 -1.82 13.59
CA TRP A 183 2.43 -2.56 14.36
C TRP A 183 1.10 -2.44 13.64
N ASN A 184 0.48 -3.57 13.40
CA ASN A 184 -0.74 -3.71 12.65
C ASN A 184 -1.75 -4.38 13.55
N ASP A 185 -2.96 -3.87 13.60
CA ASP A 185 -4.06 -4.33 14.42
C ASP A 185 -5.31 -4.42 13.54
N PHE A 186 -6.00 -5.54 13.60
CA PHE A 186 -7.20 -5.80 12.83
C PHE A 186 -8.30 -6.31 13.75
N ASP A 187 -9.40 -5.57 13.80
CA ASP A 187 -10.63 -5.91 14.52
C ASP A 187 -11.68 -6.40 13.51
N SER A 188 -11.90 -7.70 13.41
CA SER A 188 -12.89 -8.27 12.51
C SER A 188 -14.33 -7.98 12.96
N GLU A 189 -15.28 -7.79 12.02
CA GLU A 189 -16.69 -7.53 12.37
C GLU A 189 -17.31 -8.64 13.23
N ASP A 190 -16.88 -9.87 13.06
CA ASP A 190 -17.39 -11.02 13.80
C ASP A 190 -16.61 -11.34 15.10
N GLY A 191 -15.48 -10.66 15.32
CA GLY A 191 -14.60 -10.85 16.47
C GLY A 191 -13.92 -12.23 16.53
N LEU A 192 -13.87 -12.96 15.41
CA LEU A 192 -13.30 -14.31 15.33
C LEU A 192 -11.91 -14.35 14.67
N SER A 193 -11.58 -13.28 13.93
CA SER A 193 -10.35 -13.16 13.17
C SER A 193 -9.56 -11.91 13.56
N ASP A 194 -9.73 -11.43 14.81
CA ASP A 194 -8.93 -10.33 15.35
C ASP A 194 -7.46 -10.73 15.40
N ASP A 195 -6.58 -9.83 14.97
CA ASP A 195 -5.14 -10.10 14.88
C ASP A 195 -4.32 -8.84 15.20
N ASP A 196 -3.16 -9.02 15.86
CA ASP A 196 -2.17 -7.97 16.02
C ASP A 196 -0.77 -8.45 15.66
N THR A 197 -0.07 -7.75 14.80
CA THR A 197 1.22 -8.20 14.25
C THR A 197 2.24 -7.07 14.20
N PHE A 198 3.47 -7.39 14.60
CA PHE A 198 4.63 -6.51 14.43
C PHE A 198 5.47 -6.94 13.24
N VAL A 199 5.70 -6.03 12.30
CA VAL A 199 6.42 -6.31 11.04
C VAL A 199 7.69 -5.47 10.93
N ILE A 200 8.75 -6.10 10.44
CA ILE A 200 10.01 -5.46 10.05
C ILE A 200 10.17 -5.62 8.54
N THR A 201 10.40 -4.51 7.82
CA THR A 201 10.62 -4.53 6.38
C THR A 201 11.97 -3.91 6.03
N PHE A 202 12.69 -4.57 5.13
CA PHE A 202 13.91 -4.07 4.48
C PHE A 202 13.61 -3.84 3.01
N SER A 203 13.93 -2.65 2.46
CA SER A 203 13.63 -2.30 1.07
C SER A 203 14.75 -1.50 0.41
N MET A 204 14.74 -1.53 -0.92
CA MET A 204 15.64 -0.76 -1.77
C MET A 204 14.96 -0.29 -3.05
#